data_24cdad0632c515b8f11bf00c995552e4
#
_entry.id   24cdad0632c515b8f11bf00c995552e4
#
_cell.length_a   1.000
_cell.length_b   1.000
_cell.length_c   1.000
_cell.angle_alpha   90.00
_cell.angle_beta   90.00
_cell.angle_gamma   90.00
#
_symmetry.space_group_name_H-M   'P 1'
#
loop_
_entity.id
_entity.type
_entity.pdbx_description
1 polymer ?
#
loop_
_entity_poly.entity_id
_entity_poly.type
_entity_poly.pdbx_seq_one_letter_code
_entity_poly.pdbx_strand_id
1 'polypeptide(L)'
;GCGGMVRSNEEWLTSAHGQVLAGKPIVEIIKIADSDPEPLPQGSRPLSGIRALDLTRILAGPIAARTLAENGADVLMVTADGLPQIKEHVMDTNHGKRSCYLDLKSSEDAARLKQLVRGADVFSQGYRPGMLSSLGFGPEELAEIRPGLISLSISCFGADGPFSHRGGWEQVAQTVTGICHDGGIDDRPALLPAAACDYTTGYLGAYGVLLALARRAREGGSYHVRVSLCQSGMLIYRQGKASFAQPDMDLSNSEIEALSVTSNTDAGPLRHLGPVLQLSETAPHWTRPTPTLGGDVAEWLDVEGAANAAE
;
A
#
# COMPACT_ATOMS: atom_id res chain seq x y z
N GLY A 1 -10.65 -5.37 -19.22
CA GLY A 1 -11.26 -5.62 -17.90
C GLY A 1 -10.40 -6.57 -17.07
N CYS A 2 -10.64 -6.61 -15.76
CA CYS A 2 -10.05 -7.60 -14.87
C CYS A 2 -11.12 -8.67 -14.56
N GLY A 3 -10.70 -9.93 -14.45
CA GLY A 3 -11.60 -11.03 -14.13
C GLY A 3 -10.83 -12.27 -13.73
N GLY A 4 -11.47 -13.14 -12.96
CA GLY A 4 -10.95 -14.42 -12.52
C GLY A 4 -12.05 -15.47 -12.53
N MET A 5 -11.69 -16.71 -12.75
CA MET A 5 -12.59 -17.83 -12.61
C MET A 5 -12.68 -18.23 -11.14
N VAL A 6 -13.88 -18.47 -10.65
CA VAL A 6 -14.07 -19.03 -9.30
C VAL A 6 -13.37 -20.39 -9.24
N ARG A 7 -12.57 -20.58 -8.21
CA ARG A 7 -11.84 -21.82 -7.92
C ARG A 7 -12.00 -22.18 -6.45
N SER A 8 -11.93 -23.49 -6.17
CA SER A 8 -11.63 -23.93 -4.82
C SER A 8 -10.17 -23.58 -4.48
N ASN A 9 -9.81 -23.61 -3.19
CA ASN A 9 -8.42 -23.40 -2.79
C ASN A 9 -7.49 -24.51 -3.30
N GLU A 10 -7.97 -25.75 -3.37
CA GLU A 10 -7.21 -26.86 -3.94
C GLU A 10 -6.92 -26.66 -5.42
N GLU A 11 -7.92 -26.25 -6.21
CA GLU A 11 -7.75 -25.93 -7.65
C GLU A 11 -6.77 -24.76 -7.83
N TRP A 12 -6.79 -23.78 -6.94
CA TRP A 12 -5.83 -22.69 -6.97
C TRP A 12 -4.42 -23.18 -6.68
N LEU A 13 -4.20 -23.90 -5.58
CA LEU A 13 -2.89 -24.40 -5.16
C LEU A 13 -2.27 -25.40 -6.14
N THR A 14 -3.10 -26.16 -6.88
CA THR A 14 -2.64 -27.10 -7.93
C THR A 14 -2.45 -26.41 -9.29
N SER A 15 -2.95 -25.19 -9.48
CA SER A 15 -2.72 -24.41 -10.69
C SER A 15 -1.27 -23.99 -10.83
N ALA A 16 -0.79 -23.83 -12.08
CA ALA A 16 0.58 -23.39 -12.34
C ALA A 16 0.93 -22.04 -11.66
N HIS A 17 -0.04 -21.13 -11.53
CA HIS A 17 0.19 -19.84 -10.88
C HIS A 17 0.19 -19.96 -9.36
N GLY A 18 -0.76 -20.69 -8.80
CA GLY A 18 -0.84 -20.93 -7.36
C GLY A 18 0.41 -21.63 -6.81
N GLN A 19 0.97 -22.60 -7.55
CA GLN A 19 2.23 -23.25 -7.21
C GLN A 19 3.42 -22.27 -7.17
N VAL A 20 3.52 -21.36 -8.13
CA VAL A 20 4.56 -20.32 -8.14
C VAL A 20 4.45 -19.45 -6.89
N LEU A 21 3.25 -18.97 -6.56
CA LEU A 21 3.04 -18.15 -5.38
C LEU A 21 3.25 -18.91 -4.08
N ALA A 22 2.86 -20.18 -4.01
CA ALA A 22 3.08 -21.02 -2.82
C ALA A 22 4.56 -21.22 -2.48
N GLY A 23 5.44 -21.18 -3.48
CA GLY A 23 6.89 -21.24 -3.32
C GLY A 23 7.57 -19.91 -2.97
N LYS A 24 6.81 -18.81 -2.85
CA LYS A 24 7.34 -17.47 -2.55
C LYS A 24 7.01 -17.03 -1.13
N PRO A 25 7.84 -16.18 -0.51
CA PRO A 25 7.47 -15.51 0.73
C PRO A 25 6.29 -14.56 0.50
N ILE A 26 5.50 -14.34 1.54
CA ILE A 26 4.34 -13.42 1.48
C ILE A 26 4.79 -11.98 1.19
N VAL A 27 5.93 -11.59 1.73
CA VAL A 27 6.62 -10.33 1.44
C VAL A 27 7.98 -10.66 0.86
N GLU A 28 8.23 -10.30 -0.39
CA GLU A 28 9.52 -10.45 -1.01
C GLU A 28 10.32 -9.15 -0.84
N ILE A 29 11.55 -9.25 -0.30
CA ILE A 29 12.46 -8.11 -0.14
C ILE A 29 13.76 -8.45 -0.86
N ILE A 30 13.99 -7.84 -2.00
CA ILE A 30 15.08 -8.15 -2.92
C ILE A 30 16.04 -6.96 -2.94
N LYS A 31 17.31 -7.19 -2.63
CA LYS A 31 18.36 -6.18 -2.85
C LYS A 31 18.61 -6.06 -4.35
N ILE A 32 18.48 -4.87 -4.92
CA ILE A 32 18.58 -4.60 -6.37
C ILE A 32 19.80 -3.78 -6.74
N ALA A 33 20.36 -3.02 -5.80
CA ALA A 33 21.59 -2.27 -6.01
C ALA A 33 22.33 -2.05 -4.69
N ASP A 34 23.63 -1.75 -4.76
CA ASP A 34 24.43 -1.37 -3.60
C ASP A 34 24.36 0.13 -3.35
N SER A 35 24.40 0.51 -2.09
CA SER A 35 24.65 1.87 -1.60
C SER A 35 25.27 1.80 -0.21
N ASP A 36 25.79 2.93 0.27
CA ASP A 36 26.25 3.03 1.66
C ASP A 36 25.09 2.87 2.64
N PRO A 37 25.34 2.39 3.87
CA PRO A 37 24.36 2.39 4.93
C PRO A 37 23.82 3.79 5.21
N GLU A 38 22.50 3.88 5.33
CA GLU A 38 21.82 5.14 5.57
C GLU A 38 20.96 5.03 6.84
N PRO A 39 21.45 5.50 8.00
CA PRO A 39 20.72 5.46 9.26
C PRO A 39 19.38 6.17 9.17
N LEU A 40 18.38 5.67 9.90
CA LEU A 40 17.10 6.35 10.01
C LEU A 40 17.27 7.73 10.66
N PRO A 41 16.58 8.77 10.17
CA PRO A 41 16.59 10.08 10.80
C PRO A 41 16.12 10.01 12.26
N GLN A 42 16.63 10.90 13.11
CA GLN A 42 16.14 11.05 14.47
C GLN A 42 14.80 11.80 14.48
N GLY A 43 13.91 11.43 15.37
CA GLY A 43 12.60 12.07 15.51
C GLY A 43 11.74 11.45 16.59
N SER A 44 10.58 12.04 16.83
CA SER A 44 9.60 11.58 17.85
C SER A 44 8.79 10.36 17.42
N ARG A 45 8.81 10.01 16.15
CA ARG A 45 8.01 8.91 15.57
C ARG A 45 8.92 7.99 14.76
N PRO A 46 8.57 6.69 14.60
CA PRO A 46 9.44 5.70 13.95
C PRO A 46 9.91 6.06 12.53
N LEU A 47 9.11 6.80 11.76
CA LEU A 47 9.40 7.21 10.40
C LEU A 47 9.58 8.74 10.24
N SER A 48 9.82 9.45 11.34
CA SER A 48 10.15 10.90 11.25
C SER A 48 11.30 11.13 10.27
N GLY A 49 11.13 12.08 9.35
CA GLY A 49 12.13 12.41 8.33
C GLY A 49 12.19 11.47 7.12
N ILE A 50 11.45 10.38 7.11
CA ILE A 50 11.32 9.49 5.94
C ILE A 50 10.34 10.12 4.94
N ARG A 51 10.71 10.13 3.65
CA ARG A 51 9.92 10.67 2.54
C ARG A 51 9.45 9.56 1.61
N ALA A 52 8.12 9.46 1.42
CA ALA A 52 7.51 8.43 0.60
C ALA A 52 6.70 9.01 -0.56
N LEU A 53 6.98 8.59 -1.78
CA LEU A 53 6.16 8.83 -2.95
C LEU A 53 5.13 7.72 -3.09
N ASP A 54 3.86 8.09 -3.18
CA ASP A 54 2.75 7.15 -3.33
C ASP A 54 2.06 7.33 -4.69
N LEU A 55 2.36 6.44 -5.63
CA LEU A 55 1.73 6.37 -6.95
C LEU A 55 0.66 5.29 -7.01
N THR A 56 0.15 4.87 -5.87
CA THR A 56 -0.85 3.80 -5.80
C THR A 56 -2.28 4.34 -5.86
N ARG A 57 -3.23 3.43 -6.08
CA ARG A 57 -4.65 3.77 -6.19
C ARG A 57 -5.49 2.64 -5.60
N ILE A 58 -6.74 2.92 -5.35
CA ILE A 58 -7.79 2.04 -4.84
C ILE A 58 -7.63 1.79 -3.34
N LEU A 59 -7.07 0.65 -2.88
CA LEU A 59 -7.00 0.31 -1.47
C LEU A 59 -5.60 -0.15 -1.01
N ALA A 60 -5.10 -1.28 -1.48
CA ALA A 60 -3.90 -1.92 -0.91
C ALA A 60 -2.68 -0.98 -0.84
N GLY A 61 -2.35 -0.32 -1.94
CA GLY A 61 -1.23 0.63 -1.98
C GLY A 61 -1.46 1.87 -1.13
N PRO A 62 -2.60 2.56 -1.28
CA PRO A 62 -2.92 3.69 -0.43
C PRO A 62 -2.91 3.36 1.07
N ILE A 63 -3.33 2.16 1.50
CA ILE A 63 -3.24 1.70 2.88
C ILE A 63 -1.78 1.55 3.31
N ALA A 64 -0.91 0.97 2.48
CA ALA A 64 0.51 0.88 2.80
C ALA A 64 1.11 2.28 3.05
N ALA A 65 0.86 3.23 2.17
CA ALA A 65 1.35 4.59 2.27
C ALA A 65 0.71 5.36 3.46
N ARG A 66 -0.58 5.16 3.73
CA ARG A 66 -1.27 5.69 4.92
C ARG A 66 -0.63 5.18 6.21
N THR A 67 -0.26 3.89 6.25
CA THR A 67 0.44 3.29 7.40
C THR A 67 1.83 3.89 7.60
N LEU A 68 2.55 4.25 6.54
CA LEU A 68 3.80 5.01 6.68
C LEU A 68 3.55 6.41 7.25
N ALA A 69 2.50 7.11 6.78
CA ALA A 69 2.14 8.43 7.28
C ALA A 69 1.73 8.41 8.75
N GLU A 70 0.94 7.41 9.19
CA GLU A 70 0.53 7.27 10.60
C GLU A 70 1.70 7.03 11.56
N ASN A 71 2.85 6.62 11.05
CA ASN A 71 4.10 6.41 11.77
C ASN A 71 5.13 7.53 11.56
N GLY A 72 4.77 8.63 10.90
CA GLY A 72 5.56 9.87 10.84
C GLY A 72 6.25 10.17 9.51
N ALA A 73 6.07 9.35 8.47
CA ALA A 73 6.62 9.65 7.16
C ALA A 73 5.92 10.85 6.49
N ASP A 74 6.69 11.69 5.76
CA ASP A 74 6.14 12.67 4.82
C ASP A 74 5.74 11.95 3.53
N VAL A 75 4.44 11.75 3.33
CA VAL A 75 3.91 11.00 2.19
C VAL A 75 3.30 11.95 1.17
N LEU A 76 3.86 11.97 -0.04
CA LEU A 76 3.32 12.71 -1.18
C LEU A 76 2.66 11.73 -2.16
N MET A 77 1.33 11.78 -2.23
CA MET A 77 0.55 11.06 -3.24
C MET A 77 0.67 11.77 -4.58
N VAL A 78 1.12 11.05 -5.60
CA VAL A 78 1.22 11.53 -6.97
C VAL A 78 0.16 10.84 -7.81
N THR A 79 -0.75 11.58 -8.38
CA THR A 79 -1.80 11.09 -9.28
C THR A 79 -1.95 12.03 -10.49
N ALA A 80 -2.89 11.76 -11.39
CA ALA A 80 -3.20 12.65 -12.50
C ALA A 80 -4.70 12.94 -12.53
N ASP A 81 -5.07 14.16 -12.92
CA ASP A 81 -6.46 14.65 -12.91
C ASP A 81 -7.41 13.75 -13.71
N GLY A 82 -6.97 13.27 -14.87
CA GLY A 82 -7.79 12.37 -15.72
C GLY A 82 -7.92 10.92 -15.25
N LEU A 83 -7.33 10.52 -14.12
CA LEU A 83 -7.42 9.15 -13.63
C LEU A 83 -8.72 8.93 -12.83
N PRO A 84 -9.51 7.87 -13.12
CA PRO A 84 -10.72 7.59 -12.37
C PRO A 84 -10.40 7.32 -10.89
N GLN A 85 -11.18 7.90 -9.99
CA GLN A 85 -11.04 7.75 -8.53
C GLN A 85 -12.35 7.25 -7.93
N ILE A 86 -12.26 6.52 -6.83
CA ILE A 86 -13.41 6.16 -5.99
C ILE A 86 -13.34 7.05 -4.76
N LYS A 87 -14.27 7.99 -4.64
CA LYS A 87 -14.24 9.05 -3.63
C LYS A 87 -14.12 8.49 -2.22
N GLU A 88 -14.88 7.46 -1.90
CA GLU A 88 -14.90 6.83 -0.58
C GLU A 88 -13.53 6.22 -0.23
N HIS A 89 -12.87 5.58 -1.19
CA HIS A 89 -11.52 5.06 -1.00
C HIS A 89 -10.50 6.18 -0.80
N VAL A 90 -10.60 7.25 -1.58
CA VAL A 90 -9.72 8.43 -1.42
C VAL A 90 -9.89 9.04 -0.03
N MET A 91 -11.11 9.15 0.46
CA MET A 91 -11.40 9.71 1.79
C MET A 91 -10.82 8.84 2.91
N ASP A 92 -10.93 7.52 2.82
CA ASP A 92 -10.45 6.59 3.86
C ASP A 92 -8.93 6.41 3.82
N THR A 93 -8.32 6.25 2.64
CA THR A 93 -6.95 5.74 2.54
C THR A 93 -5.87 6.81 2.44
N ASN A 94 -6.21 8.11 2.46
CA ASN A 94 -5.25 9.18 2.25
C ASN A 94 -5.01 10.09 3.47
N HIS A 95 -5.48 9.71 4.65
CA HIS A 95 -5.14 10.42 5.89
C HIS A 95 -3.63 10.53 6.05
N GLY A 96 -3.17 11.69 6.48
CA GLY A 96 -1.75 11.98 6.74
C GLY A 96 -0.92 12.28 5.50
N LYS A 97 -1.47 12.17 4.30
CA LYS A 97 -0.77 12.43 3.04
C LYS A 97 -0.95 13.86 2.55
N ARG A 98 -0.07 14.27 1.64
CA ARG A 98 -0.25 15.38 0.70
C ARG A 98 -0.55 14.81 -0.69
N SER A 99 -1.14 15.60 -1.59
CA SER A 99 -1.51 15.11 -2.94
C SER A 99 -1.18 16.15 -4.02
N CYS A 100 -0.47 15.73 -5.07
CA CYS A 100 -0.20 16.54 -6.25
C CYS A 100 -0.59 15.81 -7.53
N TYR A 101 -0.82 16.60 -8.60
CA TYR A 101 -1.02 16.08 -9.94
C TYR A 101 0.28 16.12 -10.74
N LEU A 102 0.63 14.99 -11.38
CA LEU A 102 1.66 14.88 -12.42
C LEU A 102 1.16 13.91 -13.49
N ASP A 103 1.10 14.38 -14.74
CA ASP A 103 0.82 13.49 -15.89
C ASP A 103 2.12 12.96 -16.46
N LEU A 104 2.44 11.70 -16.16
CA LEU A 104 3.69 11.06 -16.60
C LEU A 104 3.81 10.87 -18.12
N LYS A 105 2.79 11.24 -18.90
CA LYS A 105 2.87 11.38 -20.36
C LYS A 105 3.54 12.70 -20.76
N SER A 106 3.55 13.68 -19.87
CA SER A 106 4.29 14.94 -20.04
C SER A 106 5.75 14.72 -19.64
N SER A 107 6.69 15.12 -20.51
CA SER A 107 8.12 15.07 -20.21
C SER A 107 8.52 16.00 -19.06
N GLU A 108 7.81 17.12 -18.87
CA GLU A 108 8.01 18.06 -17.78
C GLU A 108 7.63 17.40 -16.44
N ASP A 109 6.44 16.81 -16.35
CA ASP A 109 5.96 16.16 -15.15
C ASP A 109 6.78 14.89 -14.82
N ALA A 110 7.20 14.13 -15.84
CA ALA A 110 8.12 13.01 -15.65
C ALA A 110 9.48 13.48 -15.11
N ALA A 111 10.01 14.60 -15.58
CA ALA A 111 11.24 15.20 -15.05
C ALA A 111 11.04 15.69 -13.61
N ARG A 112 9.87 16.27 -13.29
CA ARG A 112 9.51 16.68 -11.94
C ARG A 112 9.44 15.47 -10.99
N LEU A 113 8.80 14.37 -11.40
CA LEU A 113 8.80 13.15 -10.61
C LEU A 113 10.22 12.63 -10.34
N LYS A 114 11.12 12.64 -11.34
CA LYS A 114 12.53 12.25 -11.14
C LYS A 114 13.24 13.14 -10.11
N GLN A 115 12.91 14.43 -10.04
CA GLN A 115 13.45 15.33 -8.99
C GLN A 115 12.94 14.92 -7.62
N LEU A 116 11.66 14.59 -7.48
CA LEU A 116 11.08 14.10 -6.22
C LEU A 116 11.72 12.78 -5.79
N VAL A 117 11.95 11.85 -6.71
CA VAL A 117 12.62 10.56 -6.44
C VAL A 117 14.00 10.75 -5.82
N ARG A 118 14.79 11.75 -6.26
CA ARG A 118 16.12 12.03 -5.67
C ARG A 118 16.09 12.34 -4.19
N GLY A 119 14.98 12.86 -3.69
CA GLY A 119 14.80 13.17 -2.27
C GLY A 119 13.91 12.18 -1.52
N ALA A 120 13.53 11.07 -2.15
CA ALA A 120 12.66 10.07 -1.55
C ALA A 120 13.45 8.95 -0.87
N ASP A 121 12.85 8.34 0.14
CA ASP A 121 13.29 7.09 0.75
C ASP A 121 12.49 5.89 0.24
N VAL A 122 11.22 6.12 -0.07
CA VAL A 122 10.28 5.09 -0.51
C VAL A 122 9.55 5.55 -1.78
N PHE A 123 9.38 4.64 -2.73
CA PHE A 123 8.56 4.81 -3.92
C PHE A 123 7.59 3.64 -4.04
N SER A 124 6.30 3.89 -3.86
CA SER A 124 5.27 2.87 -3.94
C SER A 124 4.42 3.00 -5.19
N GLN A 125 4.11 1.86 -5.83
CA GLN A 125 3.31 1.80 -7.03
C GLN A 125 2.42 0.56 -7.06
N GLY A 126 1.27 0.66 -7.77
CA GLY A 126 0.32 -0.42 -7.98
C GLY A 126 -0.16 -0.53 -9.44
N TYR A 127 0.63 0.01 -10.38
CA TYR A 127 0.32 -0.10 -11.81
C TYR A 127 0.61 -1.51 -12.32
N ARG A 128 0.08 -1.82 -13.49
CA ARG A 128 0.36 -3.10 -14.15
C ARG A 128 1.86 -3.27 -14.36
N PRO A 129 2.38 -4.51 -14.20
CA PRO A 129 3.80 -4.78 -14.38
C PRO A 129 4.34 -4.23 -15.70
N GLY A 130 5.49 -3.59 -15.65
CA GLY A 130 6.15 -2.96 -16.80
C GLY A 130 5.66 -1.55 -17.17
N MET A 131 4.51 -1.09 -16.67
CA MET A 131 3.98 0.24 -17.03
C MET A 131 4.95 1.37 -16.63
N LEU A 132 5.34 1.42 -15.36
CA LEU A 132 6.26 2.46 -14.88
C LEU A 132 7.70 2.25 -15.40
N SER A 133 8.14 1.00 -15.56
CA SER A 133 9.46 0.71 -16.16
C SER A 133 9.55 1.23 -17.59
N SER A 134 8.46 1.15 -18.38
CA SER A 134 8.42 1.71 -19.73
C SER A 134 8.53 3.24 -19.77
N LEU A 135 8.30 3.91 -18.64
CA LEU A 135 8.45 5.36 -18.45
C LEU A 135 9.77 5.74 -17.75
N GLY A 136 10.64 4.78 -17.46
CA GLY A 136 11.92 5.00 -16.77
C GLY A 136 11.79 5.14 -15.25
N PHE A 137 10.78 4.50 -14.66
CA PHE A 137 10.51 4.42 -13.22
C PHE A 137 10.39 2.96 -12.74
N GLY A 138 11.13 2.04 -13.36
CA GLY A 138 11.30 0.68 -12.85
C GLY A 138 12.19 0.66 -11.60
N PRO A 139 12.21 -0.45 -10.84
CA PRO A 139 12.99 -0.53 -9.61
C PRO A 139 14.48 -0.26 -9.80
N GLU A 140 15.07 -0.77 -10.88
CA GLU A 140 16.48 -0.60 -11.23
C GLU A 140 16.78 0.86 -11.59
N GLU A 141 15.98 1.49 -12.47
CA GLU A 141 16.13 2.90 -12.84
C GLU A 141 15.92 3.83 -11.64
N LEU A 142 14.98 3.48 -10.76
CA LEU A 142 14.77 4.22 -9.51
C LEU A 142 15.98 4.14 -8.59
N ALA A 143 16.63 2.96 -8.49
CA ALA A 143 17.84 2.79 -7.71
C ALA A 143 19.04 3.57 -8.29
N GLU A 144 19.11 3.74 -9.61
CA GLU A 144 20.12 4.60 -10.27
C GLU A 144 19.87 6.09 -9.97
N ILE A 145 18.58 6.53 -9.96
CA ILE A 145 18.22 7.92 -9.64
C ILE A 145 18.49 8.25 -8.16
N ARG A 146 18.22 7.30 -7.26
CA ARG A 146 18.36 7.44 -5.82
C ARG A 146 18.93 6.13 -5.22
N PRO A 147 20.25 5.97 -5.14
CA PRO A 147 20.87 4.87 -4.41
C PRO A 147 20.36 4.82 -2.96
N GLY A 148 19.96 3.65 -2.50
CA GLY A 148 19.32 3.46 -1.20
C GLY A 148 17.79 3.57 -1.21
N LEU A 149 17.14 3.80 -2.34
CA LEU A 149 15.68 3.85 -2.44
C LEU A 149 15.05 2.48 -2.16
N ILE A 150 13.91 2.50 -1.45
CA ILE A 150 13.04 1.34 -1.25
C ILE A 150 11.87 1.44 -2.23
N SER A 151 11.80 0.53 -3.20
CA SER A 151 10.68 0.44 -4.13
C SER A 151 9.65 -0.55 -3.61
N LEU A 152 8.37 -0.17 -3.50
CA LEU A 152 7.26 -1.07 -3.17
C LEU A 152 6.40 -1.28 -4.41
N SER A 153 6.22 -2.53 -4.83
CA SER A 153 5.29 -2.91 -5.89
C SER A 153 4.17 -3.79 -5.35
N ILE A 154 2.94 -3.38 -5.63
CA ILE A 154 1.72 -4.09 -5.24
C ILE A 154 0.99 -4.55 -6.49
N SER A 155 0.64 -5.83 -6.55
CA SER A 155 -0.09 -6.40 -7.69
C SER A 155 -1.14 -7.40 -7.22
N CYS A 156 -2.05 -7.79 -8.11
CA CYS A 156 -3.02 -8.84 -7.77
C CYS A 156 -2.35 -10.22 -7.70
N PHE A 157 -1.53 -10.54 -8.71
CA PHE A 157 -1.04 -11.89 -8.95
C PHE A 157 0.45 -12.10 -8.64
N GLY A 158 1.16 -11.09 -8.10
CA GLY A 158 2.62 -11.18 -7.92
C GLY A 158 3.38 -10.90 -9.21
N ALA A 159 4.72 -11.00 -9.14
CA ALA A 159 5.61 -10.67 -10.25
C ALA A 159 5.96 -11.86 -11.15
N ASP A 160 5.72 -13.08 -10.70
CA ASP A 160 6.13 -14.31 -11.37
C ASP A 160 4.92 -15.20 -11.70
N GLY A 161 5.10 -16.11 -12.65
CA GLY A 161 4.09 -17.09 -13.07
C GLY A 161 3.15 -16.61 -14.17
N PRO A 162 2.25 -17.49 -14.65
CA PRO A 162 1.45 -17.25 -15.87
C PRO A 162 0.52 -16.03 -15.79
N PHE A 163 0.12 -15.59 -14.60
CA PHE A 163 -0.80 -14.46 -14.43
C PHE A 163 -0.11 -13.17 -14.00
N SER A 164 1.22 -13.13 -13.89
CA SER A 164 1.98 -11.96 -13.42
C SER A 164 1.67 -10.67 -14.19
N HIS A 165 1.38 -10.77 -15.49
CA HIS A 165 1.04 -9.63 -16.34
C HIS A 165 -0.43 -9.19 -16.26
N ARG A 166 -1.29 -9.93 -15.52
CA ARG A 166 -2.72 -9.63 -15.44
C ARG A 166 -3.01 -8.61 -14.34
N GLY A 167 -3.97 -7.73 -14.62
CA GLY A 167 -4.54 -6.86 -13.59
C GLY A 167 -5.61 -7.60 -12.78
N GLY A 168 -5.80 -7.17 -11.55
CA GLY A 168 -6.86 -7.63 -10.67
C GLY A 168 -6.93 -6.75 -9.41
N TRP A 169 -7.96 -6.92 -8.65
CA TRP A 169 -8.23 -6.28 -7.36
C TRP A 169 -8.88 -7.26 -6.39
N GLU A 170 -9.33 -6.80 -5.25
CA GLU A 170 -9.89 -7.59 -4.15
C GLU A 170 -10.77 -8.76 -4.61
N GLN A 171 -11.84 -8.46 -5.37
CA GLN A 171 -12.81 -9.45 -5.79
C GLN A 171 -12.17 -10.55 -6.64
N VAL A 172 -11.19 -10.20 -7.47
CA VAL A 172 -10.45 -11.18 -8.28
C VAL A 172 -9.58 -12.07 -7.41
N ALA A 173 -8.88 -11.50 -6.42
CA ALA A 173 -8.06 -12.27 -5.50
C ALA A 173 -8.90 -13.26 -4.67
N GLN A 174 -9.99 -12.82 -4.06
CA GLN A 174 -10.91 -13.70 -3.34
C GLN A 174 -11.48 -14.82 -4.25
N THR A 175 -11.81 -14.46 -5.49
CA THR A 175 -12.41 -15.38 -6.46
C THR A 175 -11.46 -16.51 -6.85
N VAL A 176 -10.18 -16.19 -7.11
CA VAL A 176 -9.24 -17.20 -7.62
C VAL A 176 -8.56 -18.02 -6.52
N THR A 177 -8.45 -17.50 -5.29
CA THR A 177 -7.73 -18.16 -4.19
C THR A 177 -8.58 -19.10 -3.34
N GLY A 178 -9.88 -19.21 -3.62
CA GLY A 178 -10.81 -20.11 -2.94
C GLY A 178 -11.70 -19.43 -1.91
N ILE A 179 -11.39 -18.20 -1.49
CA ILE A 179 -12.17 -17.47 -0.47
C ILE A 179 -13.64 -17.33 -0.92
N CYS A 180 -13.85 -16.88 -2.16
CA CYS A 180 -15.18 -16.69 -2.73
C CYS A 180 -15.93 -18.01 -2.87
N HIS A 181 -15.27 -19.09 -3.28
CA HIS A 181 -15.85 -20.42 -3.40
C HIS A 181 -16.37 -20.92 -2.05
N ASP A 182 -15.56 -20.76 -1.01
CA ASP A 182 -15.82 -21.29 0.32
C ASP A 182 -16.64 -20.36 1.22
N GLY A 183 -16.73 -19.06 0.88
CA GLY A 183 -17.56 -18.07 1.56
C GLY A 183 -19.04 -18.15 1.19
N GLY A 184 -19.40 -19.06 0.27
CA GLY A 184 -20.73 -19.17 -0.28
C GLY A 184 -21.79 -19.69 0.71
N ILE A 185 -23.04 -19.34 0.40
CA ILE A 185 -24.26 -19.86 1.05
C ILE A 185 -25.04 -20.62 -0.01
N ASP A 186 -25.56 -21.79 0.33
CA ASP A 186 -26.36 -22.65 -0.57
C ASP A 186 -25.64 -22.95 -1.90
N ASP A 187 -24.36 -23.37 -1.83
CA ASP A 187 -23.48 -23.67 -2.98
C ASP A 187 -23.28 -22.52 -3.97
N ARG A 188 -23.61 -21.29 -3.60
CA ARG A 188 -23.35 -20.09 -4.41
C ARG A 188 -22.09 -19.38 -3.90
N PRO A 189 -21.08 -19.20 -4.76
CA PRO A 189 -19.89 -18.45 -4.36
C PRO A 189 -20.26 -17.03 -3.88
N ALA A 190 -19.63 -16.59 -2.77
CA ALA A 190 -19.84 -15.26 -2.23
C ALA A 190 -18.51 -14.64 -1.75
N LEU A 191 -18.37 -13.35 -1.99
CA LEU A 191 -17.25 -12.59 -1.48
C LEU A 191 -17.40 -12.33 0.03
N LEU A 192 -16.30 -12.21 0.74
CA LEU A 192 -16.33 -11.65 2.10
C LEU A 192 -16.89 -10.22 2.05
N PRO A 193 -17.62 -9.79 3.08
CA PRO A 193 -18.15 -8.43 3.16
C PRO A 193 -17.07 -7.41 3.55
N ALA A 194 -15.82 -7.66 3.18
CA ALA A 194 -14.66 -6.82 3.47
C ALA A 194 -13.59 -6.98 2.38
N ALA A 195 -12.82 -5.92 2.15
CA ALA A 195 -11.67 -5.93 1.26
C ALA A 195 -10.43 -6.55 1.96
N ALA A 196 -10.57 -7.81 2.42
CA ALA A 196 -9.62 -8.46 3.30
C ALA A 196 -8.23 -8.66 2.65
N CYS A 197 -8.17 -9.00 1.34
CA CYS A 197 -6.91 -9.15 0.63
C CYS A 197 -6.21 -7.80 0.45
N ASP A 198 -6.94 -6.74 0.08
CA ASP A 198 -6.39 -5.39 -0.11
C ASP A 198 -5.80 -4.84 1.20
N TYR A 199 -6.55 -4.85 2.30
CA TYR A 199 -6.08 -4.35 3.60
C TYR A 199 -4.85 -5.14 4.09
N THR A 200 -4.92 -6.47 4.06
CA THR A 200 -3.79 -7.33 4.44
C THR A 200 -2.56 -7.04 3.58
N THR A 201 -2.74 -6.90 2.25
CA THR A 201 -1.63 -6.58 1.34
C THR A 201 -1.03 -5.21 1.64
N GLY A 202 -1.86 -4.21 1.96
CA GLY A 202 -1.41 -2.87 2.33
C GLY A 202 -0.52 -2.88 3.57
N TYR A 203 -0.97 -3.54 4.65
CA TYR A 203 -0.17 -3.67 5.87
C TYR A 203 1.10 -4.50 5.66
N LEU A 204 1.06 -5.58 4.88
CA LEU A 204 2.24 -6.37 4.52
C LEU A 204 3.23 -5.55 3.67
N GLY A 205 2.73 -4.67 2.78
CA GLY A 205 3.55 -3.74 2.01
C GLY A 205 4.28 -2.75 2.91
N ALA A 206 3.57 -2.11 3.84
CA ALA A 206 4.18 -1.22 4.84
C ALA A 206 5.22 -1.95 5.71
N TYR A 207 4.89 -3.14 6.19
CA TYR A 207 5.81 -3.98 6.97
C TYR A 207 7.08 -4.31 6.16
N GLY A 208 6.93 -4.69 4.89
CA GLY A 208 8.07 -4.94 4.00
C GLY A 208 8.96 -3.72 3.80
N VAL A 209 8.36 -2.52 3.66
CA VAL A 209 9.09 -1.25 3.59
C VAL A 209 9.87 -0.99 4.87
N LEU A 210 9.27 -1.18 6.05
CA LEU A 210 9.95 -1.01 7.34
C LEU A 210 11.16 -1.94 7.48
N LEU A 211 11.01 -3.22 7.09
CA LEU A 211 12.12 -4.17 7.10
C LEU A 211 13.23 -3.77 6.11
N ALA A 212 12.87 -3.27 4.92
CA ALA A 212 13.83 -2.83 3.93
C ALA A 212 14.59 -1.56 4.39
N LEU A 213 13.89 -0.59 4.99
CA LEU A 213 14.51 0.59 5.60
C LEU A 213 15.48 0.20 6.73
N ALA A 214 15.11 -0.77 7.58
CA ALA A 214 15.98 -1.27 8.64
C ALA A 214 17.22 -2.00 8.08
N ARG A 215 17.10 -2.70 6.95
CA ARG A 215 18.24 -3.30 6.24
C ARG A 215 19.13 -2.22 5.63
N ARG A 216 18.56 -1.25 4.92
CA ARG A 216 19.30 -0.10 4.36
C ARG A 216 20.11 0.62 5.44
N ALA A 217 19.53 0.82 6.61
CA ALA A 217 20.19 1.51 7.71
C ALA A 217 21.45 0.77 8.22
N ARG A 218 21.49 -0.57 8.12
CA ARG A 218 22.60 -1.39 8.62
C ARG A 218 23.58 -1.81 7.53
N GLU A 219 23.06 -2.13 6.36
CA GLU A 219 23.80 -2.85 5.31
C GLU A 219 23.93 -2.03 4.02
N GLY A 220 23.22 -0.88 3.95
CA GLY A 220 23.06 -0.13 2.71
C GLY A 220 22.25 -0.88 1.66
N GLY A 221 22.21 -0.34 0.46
CA GLY A 221 21.57 -0.92 -0.70
C GLY A 221 20.16 -0.42 -0.95
N SER A 222 19.76 -0.51 -2.22
CA SER A 222 18.38 -0.30 -2.66
C SER A 222 17.63 -1.62 -2.66
N TYR A 223 16.37 -1.59 -2.27
CA TYR A 223 15.55 -2.81 -2.14
C TYR A 223 14.24 -2.69 -2.89
N HIS A 224 13.83 -3.79 -3.53
CA HIS A 224 12.51 -3.94 -4.12
C HIS A 224 11.65 -4.83 -3.22
N VAL A 225 10.60 -4.25 -2.63
CA VAL A 225 9.58 -4.94 -1.86
C VAL A 225 8.42 -5.29 -2.78
N ARG A 226 8.00 -6.54 -2.80
CA ARG A 226 6.88 -7.02 -3.61
C ARG A 226 5.86 -7.74 -2.73
N VAL A 227 4.60 -7.36 -2.88
CA VAL A 227 3.45 -8.00 -2.22
C VAL A 227 2.31 -8.19 -3.22
N SER A 228 1.42 -9.15 -2.97
CA SER A 228 0.28 -9.38 -3.86
C SER A 228 -0.98 -9.80 -3.13
N LEU A 229 -2.13 -9.42 -3.73
CA LEU A 229 -3.45 -9.71 -3.17
C LEU A 229 -3.70 -11.24 -3.08
N CYS A 230 -3.26 -12.00 -4.08
CA CYS A 230 -3.41 -13.45 -4.05
C CYS A 230 -2.57 -14.10 -2.94
N GLN A 231 -1.38 -13.60 -2.64
CA GLN A 231 -0.60 -14.06 -1.46
C GLN A 231 -1.33 -13.76 -0.15
N SER A 232 -1.93 -12.59 -0.03
CA SER A 232 -2.75 -12.24 1.13
C SER A 232 -4.00 -13.12 1.22
N GLY A 233 -4.66 -13.40 0.10
CA GLY A 233 -5.78 -14.35 0.05
C GLY A 233 -5.38 -15.76 0.49
N MET A 234 -4.20 -16.23 0.04
CA MET A 234 -3.64 -17.52 0.51
C MET A 234 -3.28 -17.50 1.99
N LEU A 235 -2.77 -16.38 2.51
CA LEU A 235 -2.50 -16.21 3.95
C LEU A 235 -3.78 -16.30 4.76
N ILE A 236 -4.82 -15.56 4.37
CA ILE A 236 -6.12 -15.56 5.03
C ILE A 236 -6.71 -16.97 5.03
N TYR A 237 -6.69 -17.64 3.89
CA TYR A 237 -7.22 -18.99 3.76
C TYR A 237 -6.50 -20.00 4.68
N ARG A 238 -5.17 -19.88 4.83
CA ARG A 238 -4.35 -20.75 5.71
C ARG A 238 -4.68 -20.59 7.20
N GLN A 239 -5.32 -19.51 7.63
CA GLN A 239 -5.76 -19.35 9.02
C GLN A 239 -6.89 -20.33 9.37
N GLY A 240 -7.51 -20.94 8.37
CA GLY A 240 -8.64 -21.85 8.53
C GLY A 240 -9.96 -21.13 8.73
N LYS A 241 -11.01 -21.92 8.84
CA LYS A 241 -12.36 -21.44 9.13
C LYS A 241 -12.65 -21.57 10.61
N ALA A 242 -13.05 -20.48 11.24
CA ALA A 242 -13.61 -20.55 12.56
C ALA A 242 -15.09 -20.96 12.49
N SER A 243 -15.49 -21.93 13.32
CA SER A 243 -16.89 -22.30 13.49
C SER A 243 -17.45 -21.51 14.67
N PHE A 244 -18.16 -20.44 14.40
CA PHE A 244 -18.93 -19.72 15.41
C PHE A 244 -20.42 -19.96 15.17
N ALA A 245 -21.20 -20.13 16.23
CA ALA A 245 -22.60 -19.67 16.19
C ALA A 245 -22.51 -18.18 15.84
N GLN A 246 -23.18 -17.71 14.78
CA GLN A 246 -23.07 -16.31 14.32
C GLN A 246 -23.10 -15.37 15.54
N PRO A 247 -21.97 -14.75 15.91
CA PRO A 247 -22.00 -13.72 16.91
C PRO A 247 -22.75 -12.54 16.33
N ASP A 248 -23.40 -11.79 17.17
CA ASP A 248 -23.85 -10.46 16.81
C ASP A 248 -22.60 -9.67 16.42
N MET A 249 -22.38 -9.51 15.11
CA MET A 249 -21.15 -8.92 14.54
C MET A 249 -21.27 -7.40 14.49
N ASP A 250 -22.42 -6.85 14.85
CA ASP A 250 -22.63 -5.42 14.85
C ASP A 250 -21.95 -4.78 16.06
N LEU A 251 -21.03 -3.87 15.80
CA LEU A 251 -20.45 -3.04 16.84
C LEU A 251 -21.54 -2.13 17.42
N SER A 252 -21.57 -2.00 18.72
CA SER A 252 -22.41 -1.00 19.39
C SER A 252 -21.98 0.43 19.01
N ASN A 253 -22.88 1.38 19.12
CA ASN A 253 -22.56 2.79 18.87
C ASN A 253 -21.40 3.30 19.75
N SER A 254 -21.27 2.80 20.98
CA SER A 254 -20.19 3.16 21.89
C SER A 254 -18.82 2.60 21.42
N GLU A 255 -18.79 1.39 20.87
CA GLU A 255 -17.59 0.81 20.29
C GLU A 255 -17.16 1.55 19.02
N ILE A 256 -18.13 1.87 18.14
CA ILE A 256 -17.87 2.68 16.95
C ILE A 256 -17.33 4.07 17.34
N GLU A 257 -17.90 4.69 18.38
CA GLU A 257 -17.42 5.99 18.88
C GLU A 257 -15.99 5.91 19.40
N ALA A 258 -15.66 4.88 20.17
CA ALA A 258 -14.33 4.67 20.73
C ALA A 258 -13.25 4.41 19.65
N LEU A 259 -13.63 3.84 18.52
CA LEU A 259 -12.72 3.58 17.38
C LEU A 259 -12.64 4.74 16.38
N SER A 260 -13.54 5.73 16.50
CA SER A 260 -13.65 6.83 15.55
C SER A 260 -12.83 8.04 15.98
N VAL A 261 -12.29 8.73 14.98
CA VAL A 261 -11.68 10.06 15.10
C VAL A 261 -12.35 11.01 14.12
N THR A 262 -12.26 12.31 14.38
CA THR A 262 -12.76 13.33 13.46
C THR A 262 -11.62 14.20 12.99
N SER A 263 -11.49 14.38 11.69
CA SER A 263 -10.54 15.31 11.06
C SER A 263 -11.27 16.38 10.27
N ASN A 264 -10.71 17.58 10.21
CA ASN A 264 -11.25 18.69 9.42
C ASN A 264 -10.63 18.66 8.03
N THR A 265 -11.43 18.36 7.01
CA THR A 265 -11.02 18.37 5.59
C THR A 265 -11.53 19.64 4.92
N ASP A 266 -11.03 19.93 3.69
CA ASP A 266 -11.53 21.04 2.86
C ASP A 266 -13.03 20.90 2.53
N ALA A 267 -13.55 19.65 2.55
CA ALA A 267 -14.96 19.36 2.33
C ALA A 267 -15.80 19.39 3.62
N GLY A 268 -15.21 19.72 4.76
CA GLY A 268 -15.84 19.74 6.08
C GLY A 268 -15.35 18.64 7.01
N PRO A 269 -15.97 18.48 8.20
CA PRO A 269 -15.57 17.47 9.16
C PRO A 269 -15.84 16.06 8.63
N LEU A 270 -14.82 15.20 8.73
CA LEU A 270 -14.89 13.79 8.34
C LEU A 270 -14.70 12.93 9.59
N ARG A 271 -15.69 12.13 9.93
CA ARG A 271 -15.57 11.08 10.94
C ARG A 271 -15.13 9.78 10.28
N HIS A 272 -14.08 9.17 10.80
CA HIS A 272 -13.48 7.96 10.24
C HIS A 272 -12.87 7.11 11.35
N LEU A 273 -12.46 5.87 11.03
CA LEU A 273 -11.73 5.03 11.98
C LEU A 273 -10.33 5.58 12.22
N GLY A 274 -9.87 5.48 13.46
CA GLY A 274 -8.49 5.77 13.84
C GLY A 274 -7.49 4.71 13.34
N PRO A 275 -6.17 4.88 13.61
CA PRO A 275 -5.16 3.87 13.35
C PRO A 275 -5.49 2.54 14.02
N VAL A 276 -5.28 1.44 13.29
CA VAL A 276 -5.60 0.08 13.76
C VAL A 276 -4.56 -0.42 14.76
N LEU A 277 -3.27 -0.14 14.51
CA LEU A 277 -2.19 -0.55 15.38
C LEU A 277 -2.09 0.39 16.57
N GLN A 278 -1.82 -0.17 17.73
CA GLN A 278 -1.55 0.58 18.96
C GLN A 278 -0.11 0.27 19.42
N LEU A 279 0.70 1.30 19.57
CA LEU A 279 2.08 1.20 20.03
C LEU A 279 2.22 1.92 21.37
N SER A 280 2.87 1.29 22.34
CA SER A 280 2.98 1.81 23.72
C SER A 280 3.85 3.08 23.81
N GLU A 281 4.89 3.17 22.99
CA GLU A 281 5.88 4.24 23.07
C GLU A 281 5.63 5.37 22.08
N THR A 282 5.05 5.05 20.91
CA THR A 282 4.84 5.98 19.80
C THR A 282 3.44 5.78 19.22
N ALA A 283 2.41 6.37 19.83
CA ALA A 283 1.03 6.22 19.38
C ALA A 283 0.86 6.65 17.92
N PRO A 284 0.41 5.76 17.02
CA PRO A 284 0.20 6.09 15.62
C PRO A 284 -0.92 7.14 15.48
N HIS A 285 -0.72 8.12 14.62
CA HIS A 285 -1.73 9.13 14.29
C HIS A 285 -1.40 9.83 12.97
N TRP A 286 -2.40 10.46 12.37
CA TRP A 286 -2.22 11.28 11.19
C TRP A 286 -2.22 12.76 11.58
N THR A 287 -1.15 13.47 11.21
CA THR A 287 -1.00 14.90 11.47
C THR A 287 -1.79 15.78 10.48
N ARG A 288 -2.31 15.18 9.40
CA ARG A 288 -3.12 15.84 8.38
C ARG A 288 -4.38 15.04 8.09
N PRO A 289 -5.50 15.69 7.73
CA PRO A 289 -6.66 15.01 7.18
C PRO A 289 -6.33 14.36 5.83
N THR A 290 -7.29 13.66 5.25
CA THR A 290 -7.22 13.29 3.83
C THR A 290 -7.14 14.55 2.96
N PRO A 291 -6.21 14.65 2.00
CA PRO A 291 -6.03 15.84 1.19
C PRO A 291 -7.08 15.94 0.08
N THR A 292 -7.28 17.15 -0.43
CA THR A 292 -7.86 17.34 -1.75
C THR A 292 -6.89 16.81 -2.81
N LEU A 293 -7.36 15.98 -3.74
CA LEU A 293 -6.51 15.44 -4.80
C LEU A 293 -5.90 16.56 -5.64
N GLY A 294 -4.58 16.57 -5.79
CA GLY A 294 -3.85 17.60 -6.54
C GLY A 294 -3.80 18.96 -5.83
N GLY A 295 -4.21 19.05 -4.57
CA GLY A 295 -4.25 20.29 -3.80
C GLY A 295 -2.90 20.81 -3.35
N ASP A 296 -1.86 19.97 -3.37
CA ASP A 296 -0.52 20.35 -2.96
C ASP A 296 0.42 20.53 -4.16
N VAL A 297 1.51 21.25 -3.93
CA VAL A 297 2.59 21.37 -4.91
C VAL A 297 3.43 20.08 -4.93
N ALA A 298 3.98 19.75 -6.09
CA ALA A 298 4.83 18.56 -6.28
C ALA A 298 6.25 18.80 -5.70
N GLU A 299 6.36 19.04 -4.40
CA GLU A 299 7.60 19.35 -3.67
C GLU A 299 7.66 18.66 -2.31
N TRP A 300 8.86 18.38 -1.85
CA TRP A 300 9.06 17.95 -0.46
C TRP A 300 8.93 19.14 0.49
N LEU A 301 8.45 18.87 1.70
CA LEU A 301 8.45 19.89 2.74
C LEU A 301 9.89 20.18 3.19
N ASP A 302 10.14 21.43 3.51
CA ASP A 302 11.37 21.81 4.20
C ASP A 302 11.39 21.20 5.61
N VAL A 303 12.62 21.03 6.17
CA VAL A 303 12.81 20.41 7.47
C VAL A 303 12.02 21.12 8.59
N GLU A 304 11.87 22.46 8.50
CA GLU A 304 11.04 23.25 9.41
C GLU A 304 9.54 23.00 9.23
N GLY A 305 9.07 22.82 8.00
CA GLY A 305 7.67 22.50 7.70
C GLY A 305 7.29 21.06 8.07
N ALA A 306 8.25 20.14 8.07
CA ALA A 306 8.06 18.77 8.53
C ALA A 306 7.98 18.68 10.07
N ALA A 307 8.70 19.51 10.80
CA ALA A 307 8.65 19.57 12.26
C ALA A 307 7.30 20.12 12.77
N ASN A 308 6.80 21.20 12.15
CA ASN A 308 5.50 21.80 12.50
C ASN A 308 4.30 20.93 12.14
N ALA A 309 4.47 19.95 11.27
CA ALA A 309 3.42 18.98 10.92
C ALA A 309 3.45 17.74 11.83
N ALA A 310 4.43 17.62 12.71
CA ALA A 310 4.61 16.51 13.63
C ALA A 310 4.12 16.81 15.06
N GLU A 311 3.82 18.09 15.37
CA GLU A 311 3.15 18.56 16.59
C GLU A 311 1.63 18.56 16.44
#